data_6ae9fb39d76cb50d1b1c9792e57c7eef
#
_entry.id   6ae9fb39d76cb50d1b1c9792e57c7eef
#
_cell.length_a   1.000
_cell.length_b   1.000
_cell.length_c   1.000
_cell.angle_alpha   90.00
_cell.angle_beta   90.00
_cell.angle_gamma   90.00
#
_symmetry.space_group_name_H-M   'P 1'
#
loop_
_entity.id
_entity.type
_entity.pdbx_description
1 polymer ?
#
loop_
_entity_poly.entity_id
_entity_poly.type
_entity_poly.pdbx_seq_one_letter_code
_entity_poly.pdbx_strand_id
1 'polypeptide(L)'
;MYRTRSLARAEPGVLDRIEVDTLHFLGNFPESFQLCGCDYSGKDLVPPAHDELESKQWHPIVSRSKLGPGRIHAFDVLDDAKKRVTTHVRLTIFPDGGIKRLRVIGRRVRALQKAGIDISSASALAALPACALPSTTSTQPVIREADELSPQSFAAYGQVLFVPDAETIPPGGVKTVNQGTAKKYCELAHVVNAYPSSENINTNIHVYVSTPRAPRTSLLPFPVSVLERHQYTTQLFFPISSPNGARASGQEGYLVIVALPGNDGQPDLQTLKAFWTESDQGISYHPGVWHHPLVATGTTPTSFVCVVNECASQPKLDLDEVFYH
;
A
#
# COMPACT_ATOMS: atom_id res chain seq x y z
N MET A 1 -27.75 -11.54 6.56
CA MET A 1 -26.79 -12.63 6.16
C MET A 1 -25.42 -12.23 6.72
N TYR A 2 -24.65 -13.14 7.26
CA TYR A 2 -23.26 -12.87 7.72
C TYR A 2 -22.30 -13.73 6.93
N ARG A 3 -21.03 -13.31 6.88
CA ARG A 3 -19.96 -14.05 6.22
C ARG A 3 -18.82 -14.31 7.19
N THR A 4 -18.32 -15.52 7.22
CA THR A 4 -17.21 -15.93 8.09
C THR A 4 -16.04 -16.44 7.26
N ARG A 5 -14.83 -16.02 7.60
CA ARG A 5 -13.57 -16.54 7.05
C ARG A 5 -12.58 -16.86 8.15
N SER A 6 -11.98 -18.04 8.06
CA SER A 6 -10.87 -18.45 8.93
C SER A 6 -9.55 -18.28 8.20
N LEU A 7 -8.54 -17.76 8.87
CA LEU A 7 -7.21 -17.45 8.34
C LEU A 7 -6.15 -18.06 9.26
N ALA A 8 -5.24 -18.86 8.70
CA ALA A 8 -4.05 -19.31 9.40
C ALA A 8 -3.01 -18.16 9.45
N ARG A 9 -2.31 -18.02 10.58
CA ARG A 9 -1.17 -17.12 10.68
C ARG A 9 0.10 -17.85 10.22
N ALA A 10 1.03 -17.10 9.64
CA ALA A 10 2.34 -17.63 9.23
C ALA A 10 3.17 -18.14 10.43
N GLU A 11 3.02 -17.51 11.62
CA GLU A 11 3.66 -17.93 12.88
C GLU A 11 2.71 -17.71 14.05
N PRO A 12 2.74 -18.59 15.11
CA PRO A 12 2.01 -18.38 16.35
C PRO A 12 2.43 -17.08 17.04
N GLY A 13 1.50 -16.43 17.74
CA GLY A 13 1.82 -15.20 18.45
C GLY A 13 0.77 -14.80 19.49
N VAL A 14 1.16 -13.91 20.37
CA VAL A 14 0.30 -13.19 21.31
C VAL A 14 -0.15 -11.91 20.66
N LEU A 15 -1.45 -11.63 20.71
CA LEU A 15 -2.07 -10.52 20.00
C LEU A 15 -2.21 -9.29 20.90
N ASP A 16 -1.98 -8.11 20.32
CA ASP A 16 -2.11 -6.85 21.03
C ASP A 16 -3.20 -5.94 20.42
N ARG A 17 -3.29 -5.93 19.09
CA ARG A 17 -4.19 -5.00 18.36
C ARG A 17 -4.68 -5.60 17.05
N ILE A 18 -5.87 -5.19 16.66
CA ILE A 18 -6.49 -5.57 15.38
C ILE A 18 -6.82 -4.30 14.61
N GLU A 19 -6.54 -4.30 13.30
CA GLU A 19 -6.98 -3.24 12.41
C GLU A 19 -7.85 -3.82 11.30
N VAL A 20 -9.00 -3.19 11.08
CA VAL A 20 -9.94 -3.52 10.02
C VAL A 20 -10.02 -2.33 9.07
N ASP A 21 -9.65 -2.55 7.82
CA ASP A 21 -9.57 -1.52 6.79
C ASP A 21 -10.78 -1.63 5.85
N THR A 22 -11.59 -0.59 5.83
CA THR A 22 -12.74 -0.43 4.93
C THR A 22 -12.49 0.63 3.86
N LEU A 23 -11.23 1.04 3.63
CA LEU A 23 -10.87 1.99 2.57
C LEU A 23 -11.42 1.52 1.21
N HIS A 24 -11.98 2.46 0.45
CA HIS A 24 -12.70 2.26 -0.82
C HIS A 24 -14.09 1.62 -0.71
N PHE A 25 -14.54 1.17 0.46
CA PHE A 25 -15.89 0.67 0.66
C PHE A 25 -16.75 1.74 1.36
N LEU A 26 -17.34 2.64 0.55
CA LEU A 26 -18.11 3.77 1.05
C LEU A 26 -19.58 3.43 1.32
N GLY A 27 -20.18 2.56 0.52
CA GLY A 27 -21.60 2.16 0.63
C GLY A 27 -21.82 0.65 0.86
N ASN A 28 -20.80 -0.16 0.69
CA ASN A 28 -20.87 -1.62 0.74
C ASN A 28 -19.92 -2.23 1.77
N PHE A 29 -19.56 -1.49 2.83
CA PHE A 29 -18.81 -2.00 3.96
C PHE A 29 -19.72 -2.74 4.94
N PRO A 30 -19.19 -3.69 5.76
CA PRO A 30 -19.98 -4.33 6.82
C PRO A 30 -20.28 -3.32 7.94
N GLU A 31 -21.50 -3.35 8.47
CA GLU A 31 -21.89 -2.51 9.61
C GLU A 31 -21.06 -2.83 10.87
N SER A 32 -20.73 -4.12 11.05
CA SER A 32 -19.99 -4.57 12.21
C SER A 32 -19.21 -5.85 11.89
N PHE A 33 -18.22 -6.16 12.73
CA PHE A 33 -17.45 -7.39 12.68
C PHE A 33 -17.22 -7.95 14.08
N GLN A 34 -16.79 -9.21 14.14
CA GLN A 34 -16.18 -9.82 15.33
C GLN A 34 -14.97 -10.65 14.91
N LEU A 35 -14.02 -10.81 15.81
CA LEU A 35 -12.84 -11.62 15.58
C LEU A 35 -12.67 -12.63 16.72
N CYS A 36 -12.51 -13.89 16.38
CA CYS A 36 -12.15 -14.96 17.30
C CYS A 36 -10.78 -15.52 16.95
N GLY A 37 -10.08 -16.09 17.93
CA GLY A 37 -8.80 -16.77 17.77
C GLY A 37 -8.81 -18.16 18.34
N CYS A 38 -7.90 -19.00 17.88
CA CYS A 38 -7.63 -20.29 18.51
C CYS A 38 -6.14 -20.63 18.46
N ASP A 39 -5.70 -21.50 19.36
CA ASP A 39 -4.41 -22.19 19.28
C ASP A 39 -4.65 -23.60 18.76
N TYR A 40 -4.28 -23.81 17.49
CA TYR A 40 -4.50 -25.08 16.80
C TYR A 40 -3.19 -25.60 16.21
N SER A 41 -2.79 -26.79 16.63
CA SER A 41 -1.56 -27.46 16.19
C SER A 41 -1.80 -28.63 15.23
N GLY A 42 -3.02 -28.79 14.71
CA GLY A 42 -3.37 -29.84 13.77
C GLY A 42 -2.71 -29.67 12.40
N LYS A 43 -2.76 -30.73 11.59
CA LYS A 43 -2.14 -30.76 10.26
C LYS A 43 -2.93 -29.98 9.19
N ASP A 44 -4.19 -29.67 9.46
CA ASP A 44 -5.05 -28.97 8.51
C ASP A 44 -4.79 -27.47 8.55
N LEU A 45 -4.81 -26.83 7.37
CA LEU A 45 -4.61 -25.39 7.24
C LEU A 45 -5.70 -24.54 7.90
N VAL A 46 -6.85 -25.13 8.19
CA VAL A 46 -7.98 -24.49 8.87
C VAL A 46 -8.53 -25.49 9.91
N PRO A 47 -8.71 -25.07 11.18
CA PRO A 47 -9.39 -25.93 12.15
C PRO A 47 -10.77 -26.33 11.63
N PRO A 48 -11.20 -27.57 11.83
CA PRO A 48 -12.49 -28.03 11.32
C PRO A 48 -13.63 -27.15 11.82
N ALA A 49 -14.45 -26.69 10.87
CA ALA A 49 -15.64 -25.89 11.13
C ALA A 49 -16.81 -26.84 11.40
N HIS A 50 -16.87 -27.45 12.58
CA HIS A 50 -18.03 -28.25 12.96
C HIS A 50 -18.64 -27.77 14.28
N ASP A 51 -19.96 -27.72 14.30
CA ASP A 51 -20.83 -27.12 15.32
C ASP A 51 -20.61 -27.61 16.77
N GLU A 52 -19.99 -28.76 16.98
CA GLU A 52 -19.69 -29.28 18.33
C GLU A 52 -18.28 -28.91 18.85
N LEU A 53 -17.33 -28.53 17.99
CA LEU A 53 -15.99 -28.06 18.39
C LEU A 53 -15.92 -26.53 18.53
N GLU A 54 -16.93 -25.82 18.09
CA GLU A 54 -16.95 -24.35 18.06
C GLU A 54 -16.79 -23.69 19.43
N SER A 55 -17.31 -24.29 20.49
CA SER A 55 -17.36 -23.63 21.79
C SER A 55 -16.06 -23.71 22.60
N LYS A 56 -15.18 -24.68 22.34
CA LYS A 56 -14.02 -24.97 23.23
C LYS A 56 -12.68 -24.51 22.67
N GLN A 57 -12.55 -24.32 21.36
CA GLN A 57 -11.28 -23.94 20.72
C GLN A 57 -11.19 -22.45 20.33
N TRP A 58 -12.31 -21.83 20.00
CA TRP A 58 -12.36 -20.44 19.59
C TRP A 58 -12.70 -19.52 20.77
N HIS A 59 -11.87 -18.52 21.00
CA HIS A 59 -12.09 -17.49 22.02
C HIS A 59 -12.21 -16.12 21.34
N PRO A 60 -13.01 -15.19 21.88
CA PRO A 60 -13.13 -13.86 21.32
C PRO A 60 -11.81 -13.09 21.46
N ILE A 61 -11.37 -12.47 20.37
CA ILE A 61 -10.25 -11.52 20.32
C ILE A 61 -10.79 -10.09 20.36
N VAL A 62 -11.78 -9.80 19.51
CA VAL A 62 -12.52 -8.55 19.48
C VAL A 62 -14.00 -8.89 19.48
N SER A 63 -14.73 -8.34 20.45
CA SER A 63 -16.18 -8.43 20.51
C SER A 63 -16.81 -7.76 19.30
N ARG A 64 -18.08 -8.09 18.99
CA ARG A 64 -18.78 -7.46 17.87
C ARG A 64 -18.72 -5.95 17.99
N SER A 65 -18.07 -5.32 17.02
CA SER A 65 -17.75 -3.90 16.98
C SER A 65 -18.21 -3.27 15.67
N LYS A 66 -18.68 -2.03 15.73
CA LYS A 66 -19.12 -1.29 14.55
C LYS A 66 -17.94 -0.88 13.67
N LEU A 67 -18.20 -0.88 12.36
CA LEU A 67 -17.33 -0.32 11.35
C LEU A 67 -17.98 0.93 10.73
N GLY A 68 -17.21 1.70 10.00
CA GLY A 68 -17.68 2.83 9.21
C GLY A 68 -17.07 2.81 7.82
N PRO A 69 -17.54 3.65 6.91
CA PRO A 69 -17.06 3.67 5.53
C PRO A 69 -15.65 4.25 5.42
N GLY A 70 -14.89 3.74 4.44
CA GLY A 70 -13.73 4.41 3.88
C GLY A 70 -12.58 4.73 4.84
N ARG A 71 -12.37 3.94 5.91
CA ARG A 71 -11.32 4.22 6.91
C ARG A 71 -10.74 2.96 7.54
N ILE A 72 -9.64 3.13 8.25
CA ILE A 72 -9.06 2.08 9.09
C ILE A 72 -9.62 2.21 10.50
N HIS A 73 -10.02 1.08 11.06
CA HIS A 73 -10.53 0.95 12.41
C HIS A 73 -9.54 0.16 13.24
N ALA A 74 -9.17 0.65 14.40
CA ALA A 74 -8.28 0.00 15.33
C ALA A 74 -9.04 -0.47 16.57
N PHE A 75 -8.74 -1.69 17.01
CA PHE A 75 -9.38 -2.34 18.13
C PHE A 75 -8.33 -2.98 19.03
N ASP A 76 -8.44 -2.74 20.32
CA ASP A 76 -7.64 -3.46 21.30
C ASP A 76 -8.14 -4.90 21.44
N VAL A 77 -7.20 -5.79 21.59
CA VAL A 77 -7.49 -7.19 21.87
C VAL A 77 -7.98 -7.32 23.30
N LEU A 78 -9.01 -8.16 23.51
CA LEU A 78 -9.54 -8.45 24.84
C LEU A 78 -8.45 -9.01 25.76
N ASP A 79 -8.48 -8.65 27.05
CA ASP A 79 -7.42 -9.00 28.01
C ASP A 79 -7.23 -10.51 28.17
N ASP A 80 -8.28 -11.30 28.08
CA ASP A 80 -8.16 -12.76 28.12
C ASP A 80 -7.52 -13.35 26.86
N ALA A 81 -7.67 -12.69 25.71
CA ALA A 81 -7.00 -13.11 24.48
C ALA A 81 -5.50 -12.70 24.46
N LYS A 82 -5.13 -11.62 25.14
CA LYS A 82 -3.71 -11.23 25.35
C LYS A 82 -2.92 -12.25 26.18
N LYS A 83 -3.59 -13.09 26.93
CA LYS A 83 -2.99 -14.16 27.76
C LYS A 83 -2.82 -15.48 27.01
N ARG A 84 -3.08 -15.53 25.73
CA ARG A 84 -3.10 -16.75 24.92
C ARG A 84 -2.27 -16.63 23.66
N VAL A 85 -1.67 -17.75 23.28
CA VAL A 85 -1.08 -17.90 21.95
C VAL A 85 -2.21 -18.09 20.94
N THR A 86 -2.11 -17.44 19.79
CA THR A 86 -3.07 -17.56 18.68
C THR A 86 -2.35 -18.01 17.43
N THR A 87 -2.82 -19.09 16.84
CA THR A 87 -2.31 -19.63 15.57
C THR A 87 -3.24 -19.30 14.40
N HIS A 88 -4.56 -19.23 14.67
CA HIS A 88 -5.60 -18.95 13.66
C HIS A 88 -6.55 -17.88 14.16
N VAL A 89 -7.07 -17.10 13.23
CA VAL A 89 -8.11 -16.10 13.48
C VAL A 89 -9.32 -16.35 12.59
N ARG A 90 -10.51 -16.09 13.13
CA ARG A 90 -11.79 -16.18 12.41
C ARG A 90 -12.48 -14.83 12.44
N LEU A 91 -12.59 -14.24 11.26
CA LEU A 91 -13.31 -12.98 11.03
C LEU A 91 -14.75 -13.28 10.64
N THR A 92 -15.69 -12.67 11.33
CA THR A 92 -17.11 -12.67 10.97
C THR A 92 -17.58 -11.23 10.75
N ILE A 93 -18.26 -10.96 9.64
CA ILE A 93 -18.76 -9.64 9.27
C ILE A 93 -20.29 -9.64 9.17
N PHE A 94 -20.93 -8.52 9.50
CA PHE A 94 -22.38 -8.35 9.56
C PHE A 94 -22.82 -6.99 8.98
N PRO A 95 -23.69 -6.94 7.95
CA PRO A 95 -23.92 -8.01 6.96
C PRO A 95 -22.66 -8.27 6.12
N ASP A 96 -22.79 -9.09 5.08
CA ASP A 96 -21.71 -9.25 4.09
C ASP A 96 -21.37 -7.90 3.46
N GLY A 97 -20.09 -7.63 3.28
CA GLY A 97 -19.59 -6.35 2.77
C GLY A 97 -18.09 -6.38 2.50
N GLY A 98 -17.57 -5.30 1.95
CA GLY A 98 -16.16 -5.18 1.59
C GLY A 98 -15.26 -4.80 2.77
N ILE A 99 -14.22 -5.59 2.98
CA ILE A 99 -13.07 -5.27 3.82
C ILE A 99 -11.83 -5.35 2.94
N LYS A 100 -11.08 -4.25 2.84
CA LYS A 100 -9.83 -4.20 2.07
C LYS A 100 -8.75 -5.05 2.73
N ARG A 101 -8.62 -4.96 4.06
CA ARG A 101 -7.54 -5.63 4.80
C ARG A 101 -7.92 -5.88 6.26
N LEU A 102 -7.46 -7.01 6.79
CA LEU A 102 -7.39 -7.30 8.22
C LEU A 102 -5.91 -7.37 8.62
N ARG A 103 -5.49 -6.55 9.60
CA ARG A 103 -4.19 -6.65 10.22
C ARG A 103 -4.31 -7.20 11.62
N VAL A 104 -3.45 -8.16 11.93
CA VAL A 104 -3.36 -8.80 13.23
C VAL A 104 -1.98 -8.49 13.79
N ILE A 105 -1.92 -7.62 14.76
CA ILE A 105 -0.69 -7.07 15.33
C ILE A 105 -0.43 -7.73 16.67
N GLY A 106 0.82 -8.13 16.91
CA GLY A 106 1.22 -8.82 18.13
C GLY A 106 2.65 -9.34 18.07
N ARG A 107 3.03 -10.17 19.04
CA ARG A 107 4.39 -10.70 19.20
C ARG A 107 4.44 -12.14 18.78
N ARG A 108 5.47 -12.51 18.05
CA ARG A 108 5.71 -13.89 17.63
C ARG A 108 6.18 -14.73 18.80
N VAL A 109 5.66 -15.94 18.95
CA VAL A 109 6.07 -16.88 19.99
C VAL A 109 7.59 -17.10 19.99
N ARG A 110 8.19 -17.27 18.82
CA ARG A 110 9.65 -17.46 18.68
C ARG A 110 10.44 -16.29 19.26
N ALA A 111 9.97 -15.05 19.09
CA ALA A 111 10.63 -13.86 19.65
C ALA A 111 10.48 -13.83 21.18
N LEU A 112 9.32 -14.19 21.72
CA LEU A 112 9.09 -14.28 23.16
C LEU A 112 9.96 -15.36 23.82
N GLN A 113 10.03 -16.54 23.24
CA GLN A 113 10.90 -17.64 23.70
C GLN A 113 12.36 -17.26 23.69
N LYS A 114 12.84 -16.58 22.62
CA LYS A 114 14.22 -16.06 22.55
C LYS A 114 14.52 -15.02 23.64
N ALA A 115 13.50 -14.29 24.08
CA ALA A 115 13.59 -13.34 25.21
C ALA A 115 13.42 -14.00 26.58
N GLY A 116 13.35 -15.34 26.68
CA GLY A 116 13.19 -16.07 27.93
C GLY A 116 11.80 -16.00 28.56
N ILE A 117 10.77 -15.64 27.78
CA ILE A 117 9.40 -15.51 28.28
C ILE A 117 8.69 -16.85 28.20
N ASP A 118 8.11 -17.29 29.31
CA ASP A 118 7.31 -18.50 29.37
C ASP A 118 5.94 -18.29 28.71
N ILE A 119 5.81 -18.80 27.49
CA ILE A 119 4.57 -18.70 26.69
C ILE A 119 3.43 -19.58 27.19
N SER A 120 3.68 -20.53 28.12
CA SER A 120 2.65 -21.36 28.76
C SER A 120 2.00 -20.65 29.95
N SER A 121 2.63 -19.62 30.48
CA SER A 121 2.15 -18.85 31.62
C SER A 121 1.28 -17.67 31.18
N ALA A 122 -0.02 -17.78 31.44
CA ALA A 122 -0.97 -16.68 31.18
C ALA A 122 -0.60 -15.39 31.92
N SER A 123 -0.01 -15.49 33.12
CA SER A 123 0.48 -14.35 33.89
C SER A 123 1.70 -13.71 33.28
N ALA A 124 2.65 -14.50 32.76
CA ALA A 124 3.81 -13.99 32.03
C ALA A 124 3.39 -13.26 30.75
N LEU A 125 2.41 -13.80 30.01
CA LEU A 125 1.88 -13.16 28.82
C LEU A 125 1.10 -11.88 29.12
N ALA A 126 0.32 -11.88 30.22
CA ALA A 126 -0.41 -10.69 30.67
C ALA A 126 0.50 -9.55 31.16
N ALA A 127 1.68 -9.90 31.70
CA ALA A 127 2.65 -8.93 32.18
C ALA A 127 3.52 -8.33 31.06
N LEU A 128 3.38 -8.82 29.83
CA LEU A 128 4.07 -8.24 28.69
C LEU A 128 3.64 -6.77 28.52
N PRO A 129 4.59 -5.82 28.44
CA PRO A 129 4.22 -4.45 28.07
C PRO A 129 3.49 -4.52 26.73
N ALA A 130 2.46 -3.69 26.55
CA ALA A 130 1.78 -3.62 25.25
C ALA A 130 2.84 -3.57 24.16
N CYS A 131 2.66 -4.31 23.06
CA CYS A 131 3.60 -4.24 21.94
C CYS A 131 3.77 -2.76 21.69
N ALA A 132 4.96 -2.24 21.97
CA ALA A 132 5.30 -0.93 21.45
C ALA A 132 5.09 -1.08 19.95
N LEU A 133 3.92 -0.68 19.49
CA LEU A 133 3.82 -0.27 18.11
C LEU A 133 5.05 0.60 17.92
N PRO A 134 5.81 0.46 16.82
CA PRO A 134 6.67 1.55 16.44
C PRO A 134 5.79 2.77 16.65
N SER A 135 6.19 3.66 17.58
CA SER A 135 5.34 4.75 18.06
C SER A 135 4.70 5.39 16.87
N THR A 136 3.46 5.03 16.58
CA THR A 136 2.64 5.76 15.64
C THR A 136 2.07 7.00 16.32
N THR A 137 2.93 7.71 17.03
CA THR A 137 3.01 9.16 17.01
C THR A 137 3.82 9.59 15.77
N SER A 138 3.78 8.82 14.71
CA SER A 138 3.97 9.36 13.39
C SER A 138 2.71 10.18 13.14
N THR A 139 2.76 11.44 13.57
CA THR A 139 1.87 12.46 13.01
C THR A 139 1.88 12.21 11.51
N GLN A 140 0.71 11.89 10.97
CA GLN A 140 0.55 11.66 9.53
C GLN A 140 1.36 12.70 8.77
N PRO A 141 2.32 12.33 7.92
CA PRO A 141 3.12 13.30 7.21
C PRO A 141 2.21 14.19 6.37
N VAL A 142 2.48 15.48 6.36
CA VAL A 142 1.67 16.46 5.65
C VAL A 142 2.55 17.20 4.66
N ILE A 143 2.24 17.07 3.38
CA ILE A 143 2.85 17.88 2.32
C ILE A 143 2.26 19.28 2.38
N ARG A 144 3.09 20.28 2.61
CA ARG A 144 2.70 21.70 2.66
C ARG A 144 3.09 22.45 1.42
N GLU A 145 4.13 21.98 0.74
CA GLU A 145 4.72 22.59 -0.45
C GLU A 145 5.03 21.49 -1.46
N ALA A 146 5.02 21.82 -2.74
CA ALA A 146 5.42 20.94 -3.81
C ALA A 146 6.20 21.73 -4.86
N ASP A 147 7.33 21.15 -5.29
CA ASP A 147 8.18 21.71 -6.34
C ASP A 147 7.56 21.42 -7.71
N GLU A 148 7.98 22.17 -8.75
CA GLU A 148 7.67 21.78 -10.12
C GLU A 148 8.52 20.56 -10.53
N LEU A 149 7.87 19.60 -11.22
CA LEU A 149 8.56 18.41 -11.69
C LEU A 149 9.55 18.78 -12.81
N SER A 150 10.80 18.37 -12.60
CA SER A 150 11.84 18.47 -13.64
C SER A 150 12.78 17.26 -13.56
N PRO A 151 13.49 16.93 -14.66
CA PRO A 151 14.48 15.83 -14.61
C PRO A 151 15.51 15.99 -13.48
N GLN A 152 15.91 17.21 -13.17
CA GLN A 152 16.92 17.51 -12.15
C GLN A 152 16.35 17.35 -10.74
N SER A 153 15.16 17.92 -10.47
CA SER A 153 14.54 17.86 -9.15
C SER A 153 14.08 16.45 -8.78
N PHE A 154 13.73 15.62 -9.76
CA PHE A 154 13.22 14.27 -9.59
C PHE A 154 14.28 13.16 -9.70
N ALA A 155 15.52 13.49 -10.08
CA ALA A 155 16.58 12.52 -10.41
C ALA A 155 16.87 11.48 -9.32
N ALA A 156 16.71 11.83 -8.03
CA ALA A 156 16.91 10.89 -6.92
C ALA A 156 15.77 9.86 -6.80
N TYR A 157 14.60 10.15 -7.33
CA TYR A 157 13.39 9.35 -7.19
C TYR A 157 13.01 8.60 -8.46
N GLY A 158 13.48 9.07 -9.61
CA GLY A 158 13.09 8.50 -10.88
C GLY A 158 13.45 9.37 -12.08
N GLN A 159 12.77 9.12 -13.17
CA GLN A 159 12.94 9.78 -14.44
C GLN A 159 11.63 10.45 -14.87
N VAL A 160 11.74 11.57 -15.57
CA VAL A 160 10.61 12.32 -16.11
C VAL A 160 10.49 12.05 -17.60
N LEU A 161 9.27 11.73 -18.04
CA LEU A 161 8.96 11.50 -19.46
C LEU A 161 8.14 12.67 -19.99
N PHE A 162 8.67 13.37 -20.96
CA PHE A 162 8.00 14.48 -21.63
C PHE A 162 8.58 14.65 -23.03
N VAL A 163 7.91 15.42 -23.86
CA VAL A 163 8.50 15.85 -25.13
C VAL A 163 9.41 17.05 -24.84
N PRO A 164 10.74 16.89 -24.91
CA PRO A 164 11.66 17.96 -24.61
C PRO A 164 11.45 19.13 -25.59
N ASP A 165 11.70 20.35 -25.12
CA ASP A 165 11.79 21.53 -25.96
C ASP A 165 13.01 21.47 -26.90
N ALA A 166 13.18 22.46 -27.74
CA ALA A 166 14.27 22.46 -28.73
C ALA A 166 15.67 22.54 -28.09
N GLU A 167 15.78 22.96 -26.83
CA GLU A 167 17.06 23.16 -26.12
C GLU A 167 17.44 21.94 -25.29
N THR A 168 16.46 21.09 -24.91
CA THR A 168 16.67 19.89 -24.08
C THR A 168 16.88 18.66 -24.96
N ILE A 169 18.09 18.13 -24.98
CA ILE A 169 18.42 16.91 -25.71
C ILE A 169 18.39 15.74 -24.73
N PRO A 170 17.53 14.69 -24.94
CA PRO A 170 17.50 13.51 -24.09
C PRO A 170 18.81 12.69 -24.21
N PRO A 171 19.13 11.82 -23.22
CA PRO A 171 20.38 11.03 -23.20
C PRO A 171 20.65 10.25 -24.48
N GLY A 172 19.65 9.65 -25.09
CA GLY A 172 19.75 8.90 -26.36
C GLY A 172 19.64 9.77 -27.61
N GLY A 173 19.54 11.09 -27.46
CA GLY A 173 19.39 12.04 -28.56
C GLY A 173 18.02 12.06 -29.21
N VAL A 174 17.91 12.83 -30.31
CA VAL A 174 16.69 12.95 -31.11
C VAL A 174 16.96 12.43 -32.50
N LYS A 175 16.10 11.51 -32.98
CA LYS A 175 16.22 10.93 -34.31
C LYS A 175 14.99 11.27 -35.16
N THR A 176 15.24 11.69 -36.41
CA THR A 176 14.16 11.77 -37.39
C THR A 176 13.90 10.40 -37.95
N VAL A 177 12.66 9.94 -37.88
CA VAL A 177 12.24 8.58 -38.25
C VAL A 177 10.98 8.62 -39.13
N ASN A 178 10.52 7.46 -39.60
CA ASN A 178 9.30 7.32 -40.41
C ASN A 178 9.35 8.24 -41.66
N GLN A 179 10.45 8.17 -42.41
CA GLN A 179 10.66 8.95 -43.64
C GLN A 179 10.54 10.48 -43.44
N GLY A 180 10.92 10.96 -42.23
CA GLY A 180 10.91 12.41 -41.93
C GLY A 180 9.64 12.92 -41.30
N THR A 181 8.63 12.05 -41.08
CA THR A 181 7.34 12.47 -40.51
C THR A 181 7.28 12.46 -38.98
N ALA A 182 8.29 11.86 -38.30
CA ALA A 182 8.32 11.80 -36.84
C ALA A 182 9.70 12.07 -36.25
N LYS A 183 9.70 12.67 -35.05
CA LYS A 183 10.89 12.77 -34.19
C LYS A 183 10.79 11.77 -33.08
N LYS A 184 11.85 10.98 -32.86
CA LYS A 184 11.98 10.04 -31.76
C LYS A 184 12.94 10.61 -30.73
N TYR A 185 12.43 10.89 -29.53
CA TYR A 185 13.22 11.25 -28.36
C TYR A 185 13.60 9.95 -27.64
N CYS A 186 14.91 9.68 -27.55
CA CYS A 186 15.41 8.37 -27.14
C CYS A 186 15.85 8.35 -25.68
N GLU A 187 15.65 7.21 -25.02
CA GLU A 187 16.20 6.92 -23.68
C GLU A 187 15.75 7.92 -22.59
N LEU A 188 14.46 8.31 -22.62
CA LEU A 188 13.88 9.16 -21.58
C LEU A 188 13.77 8.43 -20.25
N ALA A 189 13.54 7.11 -20.27
CA ALA A 189 13.51 6.24 -19.10
C ALA A 189 13.86 4.81 -19.49
N HIS A 190 14.27 4.03 -18.48
CA HIS A 190 14.55 2.61 -18.63
C HIS A 190 13.57 1.79 -17.78
N VAL A 191 13.07 0.69 -18.33
CA VAL A 191 12.32 -0.32 -17.56
C VAL A 191 13.33 -1.26 -16.91
N VAL A 192 13.41 -1.24 -15.57
CA VAL A 192 14.32 -2.07 -14.79
C VAL A 192 13.55 -3.25 -14.21
N ASN A 193 14.11 -4.45 -14.37
CA ASN A 193 13.67 -5.68 -13.70
C ASN A 193 14.84 -6.19 -12.84
N ALA A 194 14.74 -6.05 -11.53
CA ALA A 194 15.72 -6.48 -10.55
C ALA A 194 15.19 -7.62 -9.65
N TYR A 195 14.11 -8.29 -10.06
CA TYR A 195 13.63 -9.49 -9.35
C TYR A 195 14.68 -10.59 -9.31
N PRO A 196 14.66 -11.46 -8.30
CA PRO A 196 15.49 -12.65 -8.29
C PRO A 196 15.30 -13.47 -9.58
N SER A 197 16.41 -13.97 -10.16
CA SER A 197 16.42 -14.68 -11.45
C SER A 197 15.62 -15.98 -11.47
N SER A 198 15.24 -16.52 -10.31
CA SER A 198 14.41 -17.71 -10.16
C SER A 198 12.92 -17.48 -10.41
N GLU A 199 12.49 -16.22 -10.51
CA GLU A 199 11.09 -15.86 -10.57
C GLU A 199 10.60 -15.66 -12.00
N ASN A 200 9.32 -16.01 -12.23
CA ASN A 200 8.66 -15.76 -13.51
C ASN A 200 8.04 -14.36 -13.51
N ILE A 201 8.69 -13.43 -14.20
CA ILE A 201 8.33 -12.02 -14.21
C ILE A 201 7.72 -11.65 -15.55
N ASN A 202 6.59 -10.97 -15.50
CA ASN A 202 5.92 -10.39 -16.67
C ASN A 202 6.02 -8.87 -16.63
N THR A 203 6.33 -8.25 -17.78
CA THR A 203 6.14 -6.81 -17.95
C THR A 203 4.68 -6.58 -18.33
N ASN A 204 3.93 -5.95 -17.46
CA ASN A 204 2.51 -5.69 -17.64
C ASN A 204 2.25 -4.22 -17.98
N ILE A 205 1.17 -4.00 -18.73
CA ILE A 205 0.65 -2.68 -19.05
C ILE A 205 -0.74 -2.58 -18.43
N HIS A 206 -0.94 -1.58 -17.58
CA HIS A 206 -2.21 -1.29 -16.93
C HIS A 206 -2.72 0.09 -17.34
N VAL A 207 -4.01 0.31 -17.18
CA VAL A 207 -4.62 1.64 -17.27
C VAL A 207 -5.25 1.98 -15.94
N TYR A 208 -4.86 3.13 -15.39
CA TYR A 208 -5.46 3.70 -14.19
C TYR A 208 -6.32 4.89 -14.57
N VAL A 209 -7.49 5.00 -13.97
CA VAL A 209 -8.35 6.18 -14.08
C VAL A 209 -8.45 6.82 -12.70
N SER A 210 -7.76 7.93 -12.52
CA SER A 210 -7.67 8.63 -11.24
C SER A 210 -8.67 9.77 -11.20
N THR A 211 -9.60 9.70 -10.24
CA THR A 211 -10.54 10.79 -9.98
C THR A 211 -9.84 11.92 -9.22
N PRO A 212 -9.96 13.18 -9.63
CA PRO A 212 -9.36 14.30 -8.94
C PRO A 212 -9.85 14.40 -7.49
N ARG A 213 -8.94 14.77 -6.59
CA ARG A 213 -9.30 15.02 -5.17
C ARG A 213 -9.69 16.46 -4.93
N ALA A 214 -9.01 17.39 -5.59
CA ALA A 214 -9.27 18.84 -5.55
C ALA A 214 -8.51 19.53 -6.68
N PRO A 215 -8.86 20.80 -7.01
CA PRO A 215 -8.01 21.65 -7.84
C PRO A 215 -6.63 21.84 -7.21
N ARG A 216 -5.60 22.01 -8.06
CA ARG A 216 -4.21 22.24 -7.62
C ARG A 216 -4.10 23.36 -6.56
N THR A 217 -4.87 24.42 -6.72
CA THR A 217 -4.86 25.61 -5.85
C THR A 217 -5.36 25.35 -4.42
N SER A 218 -6.10 24.27 -4.19
CA SER A 218 -6.71 23.93 -2.89
C SER A 218 -6.30 22.55 -2.36
N LEU A 219 -5.40 21.84 -3.04
CA LEU A 219 -5.02 20.47 -2.66
C LEU A 219 -4.06 20.45 -1.46
N LEU A 220 -3.21 21.44 -1.30
CA LEU A 220 -2.30 21.54 -0.15
C LEU A 220 -2.95 22.33 1.00
N PRO A 221 -2.69 21.98 2.27
CA PRO A 221 -1.82 20.89 2.71
C PRO A 221 -2.42 19.50 2.47
N PHE A 222 -1.61 18.55 2.02
CA PHE A 222 -2.05 17.19 1.68
C PHE A 222 -1.56 16.17 2.72
N PRO A 223 -2.45 15.46 3.42
CA PRO A 223 -2.06 14.42 4.38
C PRO A 223 -1.67 13.13 3.64
N VAL A 224 -0.47 12.63 3.92
CA VAL A 224 0.04 11.38 3.33
C VAL A 224 -0.43 10.19 4.17
N SER A 225 -1.43 9.47 3.70
CA SER A 225 -1.99 8.32 4.43
C SER A 225 -1.33 6.98 4.09
N VAL A 226 -0.62 6.91 3.00
CA VAL A 226 0.06 5.70 2.53
C VAL A 226 1.27 6.05 1.68
N LEU A 227 2.33 5.27 1.81
CA LEU A 227 3.40 5.17 0.82
C LEU A 227 3.54 3.72 0.41
N GLU A 228 3.69 3.49 -0.87
CA GLU A 228 3.93 2.18 -1.48
C GLU A 228 5.25 2.17 -2.22
N ARG A 229 5.85 0.99 -2.43
CA ARG A 229 7.03 0.85 -3.29
C ARG A 229 7.03 -0.47 -4.02
N HIS A 230 7.65 -0.47 -5.18
CA HIS A 230 8.02 -1.64 -5.96
C HIS A 230 9.52 -1.89 -5.79
N GLN A 231 9.89 -2.85 -4.92
CA GLN A 231 11.28 -3.06 -4.51
C GLN A 231 12.21 -3.41 -5.69
N TYR A 232 11.69 -4.17 -6.67
CA TYR A 232 12.51 -4.81 -7.71
C TYR A 232 12.26 -4.29 -9.11
N THR A 233 11.40 -3.31 -9.29
CA THR A 233 11.03 -2.81 -10.61
C THR A 233 10.84 -1.32 -10.61
N THR A 234 11.10 -0.70 -11.75
CA THR A 234 10.56 0.62 -12.04
C THR A 234 9.04 0.51 -12.23
N GLN A 235 8.33 1.56 -11.86
CA GLN A 235 6.93 1.73 -12.21
C GLN A 235 6.78 3.04 -12.98
N LEU A 236 6.36 2.91 -14.24
CA LEU A 236 6.20 4.04 -15.14
C LEU A 236 4.73 4.41 -15.25
N PHE A 237 4.42 5.69 -15.13
CA PHE A 237 3.12 6.26 -15.44
C PHE A 237 3.24 7.33 -16.51
N PHE A 238 2.36 7.25 -17.50
CA PHE A 238 2.25 8.28 -18.53
C PHE A 238 0.77 8.65 -18.70
N PRO A 239 0.40 9.94 -18.58
CA PRO A 239 -0.99 10.37 -18.75
C PRO A 239 -1.41 10.18 -20.21
N ILE A 240 -2.63 9.67 -20.39
CA ILE A 240 -3.24 9.56 -21.72
C ILE A 240 -4.02 10.84 -21.97
N SER A 241 -3.56 11.63 -22.91
CA SER A 241 -4.30 12.83 -23.35
C SER A 241 -5.59 12.43 -24.07
N SER A 242 -6.62 13.28 -23.99
CA SER A 242 -7.83 13.14 -24.80
C SER A 242 -7.52 13.05 -26.29
N PRO A 243 -8.28 12.27 -27.08
CA PRO A 243 -8.01 12.06 -28.53
C PRO A 243 -7.87 13.31 -29.38
N ASN A 244 -8.28 14.46 -28.90
CA ASN A 244 -8.24 15.72 -29.63
C ASN A 244 -6.96 16.55 -29.38
N GLY A 245 -5.96 16.02 -28.67
CA GLY A 245 -4.69 16.70 -28.42
C GLY A 245 -4.80 17.98 -27.55
N ALA A 246 -6.02 18.38 -27.20
CA ALA A 246 -6.26 19.44 -26.25
C ALA A 246 -6.26 18.88 -24.85
N ARG A 247 -5.64 19.56 -23.89
CA ARG A 247 -5.88 19.30 -22.46
C ARG A 247 -7.39 19.27 -22.28
N ALA A 248 -7.93 18.15 -21.75
CA ALA A 248 -9.35 18.14 -21.42
C ALA A 248 -9.60 19.33 -20.48
N SER A 249 -10.66 20.12 -20.79
CA SER A 249 -11.02 21.24 -19.94
C SER A 249 -11.13 20.78 -18.48
N GLY A 250 -10.36 21.39 -17.57
CA GLY A 250 -10.32 21.01 -16.15
C GLY A 250 -9.27 19.99 -15.74
N GLN A 251 -8.38 19.51 -16.64
CA GLN A 251 -7.17 18.78 -16.28
C GLN A 251 -6.06 19.76 -15.89
N GLU A 252 -5.57 19.62 -14.65
CA GLU A 252 -4.52 20.49 -14.08
C GLU A 252 -3.21 19.72 -13.81
N GLY A 253 -3.07 18.49 -14.36
CA GLY A 253 -1.95 17.60 -14.04
C GLY A 253 -2.22 16.74 -12.82
N TYR A 254 -1.18 16.43 -12.05
CA TYR A 254 -1.28 15.57 -10.86
C TYR A 254 -0.13 15.85 -9.89
N LEU A 255 -0.32 15.45 -8.63
CA LEU A 255 0.70 15.56 -7.59
C LEU A 255 1.38 14.20 -7.41
N VAL A 256 2.70 14.21 -7.44
CA VAL A 256 3.59 13.08 -7.15
C VAL A 256 4.21 13.29 -5.77
N ILE A 257 4.11 12.30 -4.87
CA ILE A 257 4.70 12.36 -3.54
C ILE A 257 5.63 11.16 -3.39
N VAL A 258 6.88 11.39 -3.00
CA VAL A 258 7.94 10.39 -2.97
C VAL A 258 8.80 10.51 -1.71
N ALA A 259 9.41 9.39 -1.30
CA ALA A 259 10.46 9.36 -0.29
C ALA A 259 11.50 8.30 -0.65
N LEU A 260 12.74 8.50 -0.26
CA LEU A 260 13.80 7.51 -0.40
C LEU A 260 13.65 6.42 0.68
N PRO A 261 14.15 5.20 0.42
CA PRO A 261 14.25 4.19 1.46
C PRO A 261 15.33 4.56 2.48
N GLY A 262 14.98 4.45 3.77
CA GLY A 262 15.94 4.53 4.87
C GLY A 262 16.79 3.27 5.01
N ASN A 263 17.76 3.28 5.92
CA ASN A 263 18.66 2.15 6.18
C ASN A 263 17.93 0.87 6.66
N ASP A 264 16.74 1.03 7.22
CA ASP A 264 15.85 -0.06 7.65
C ASP A 264 14.89 -0.51 6.54
N GLY A 265 14.98 0.10 5.36
CA GLY A 265 14.10 -0.12 4.23
C GLY A 265 12.73 0.55 4.35
N GLN A 266 12.43 1.26 5.46
CA GLN A 266 11.21 2.04 5.60
C GLN A 266 11.33 3.39 4.87
N PRO A 267 10.22 4.12 4.63
CA PRO A 267 10.30 5.45 4.04
C PRO A 267 11.09 6.42 4.94
N ASP A 268 12.14 7.02 4.42
CA ASP A 268 12.82 8.12 5.10
C ASP A 268 12.02 9.43 4.91
N LEU A 269 11.23 9.79 5.92
CA LEU A 269 10.38 10.97 5.88
C LEU A 269 11.15 12.29 5.82
N GLN A 270 12.47 12.31 6.07
CA GLN A 270 13.29 13.49 5.86
C GLN A 270 13.53 13.76 4.37
N THR A 271 13.40 12.73 3.53
CA THR A 271 13.50 12.83 2.07
C THR A 271 12.14 12.96 1.39
N LEU A 272 11.04 13.04 2.18
CA LEU A 272 9.68 13.16 1.64
C LEU A 272 9.54 14.47 0.87
N LYS A 273 9.18 14.35 -0.40
CA LYS A 273 8.96 15.48 -1.31
C LYS A 273 7.70 15.29 -2.13
N ALA A 274 7.20 16.39 -2.62
CA ALA A 274 6.10 16.39 -3.58
C ALA A 274 6.44 17.23 -4.79
N PHE A 275 5.88 16.84 -5.93
CA PHE A 275 6.11 17.49 -7.22
C PHE A 275 4.79 17.69 -7.95
N TRP A 276 4.59 18.91 -8.44
CA TRP A 276 3.54 19.21 -9.41
C TRP A 276 3.98 18.76 -10.78
N THR A 277 3.11 18.04 -11.46
CA THR A 277 3.31 17.61 -12.84
C THR A 277 2.34 18.33 -13.77
N GLU A 278 2.75 18.49 -15.01
CA GLU A 278 1.83 18.86 -16.07
C GLU A 278 1.05 17.65 -16.59
N SER A 279 -0.06 17.90 -17.29
CA SER A 279 -0.94 16.85 -17.80
C SER A 279 -0.35 16.01 -18.94
N ASP A 280 0.80 16.39 -19.46
CA ASP A 280 1.54 15.72 -20.55
C ASP A 280 2.93 15.19 -20.11
N GLN A 281 3.25 15.33 -18.81
CA GLN A 281 4.45 14.76 -18.22
C GLN A 281 4.16 13.40 -17.62
N GLY A 282 4.97 12.38 -17.94
CA GLY A 282 4.99 11.09 -17.29
C GLY A 282 6.16 10.96 -16.31
N ILE A 283 6.14 9.95 -15.48
CA ILE A 283 7.19 9.63 -14.52
C ILE A 283 7.51 8.14 -14.56
N SER A 284 8.73 7.81 -14.17
CA SER A 284 9.17 6.43 -13.93
C SER A 284 9.90 6.40 -12.59
N TYR A 285 9.31 5.80 -11.55
CA TYR A 285 9.96 5.63 -10.26
C TYR A 285 11.13 4.65 -10.37
N HIS A 286 12.24 4.93 -9.69
CA HIS A 286 13.30 3.94 -9.50
C HIS A 286 12.84 2.78 -8.62
N PRO A 287 13.39 1.56 -8.81
CA PRO A 287 13.12 0.44 -7.90
C PRO A 287 13.36 0.83 -6.44
N GLY A 288 12.44 0.46 -5.57
CA GLY A 288 12.54 0.70 -4.12
C GLY A 288 12.17 2.10 -3.65
N VAL A 289 11.89 3.05 -4.52
CA VAL A 289 11.43 4.39 -4.14
C VAL A 289 10.02 4.31 -3.60
N TRP A 290 9.83 4.84 -2.40
CA TRP A 290 8.53 4.99 -1.77
C TRP A 290 7.74 6.13 -2.41
N HIS A 291 6.48 5.89 -2.70
CA HIS A 291 5.62 6.89 -3.32
C HIS A 291 4.16 6.73 -2.87
N HIS A 292 3.44 7.84 -2.86
CA HIS A 292 1.99 7.84 -2.68
C HIS A 292 1.31 7.49 -4.02
N PRO A 293 0.20 6.74 -4.05
CA PRO A 293 -0.60 6.61 -5.27
C PRO A 293 -0.88 7.97 -5.90
N LEU A 294 -0.81 8.05 -7.24
CA LEU A 294 -0.95 9.31 -7.98
C LEU A 294 -2.20 10.09 -7.56
N VAL A 295 -2.05 11.38 -7.34
CA VAL A 295 -3.13 12.28 -6.94
C VAL A 295 -3.48 13.20 -8.11
N ALA A 296 -4.51 12.81 -8.88
CA ALA A 296 -5.02 13.65 -9.95
C ALA A 296 -5.61 14.96 -9.40
N THR A 297 -5.42 16.05 -10.13
CA THR A 297 -5.94 17.39 -9.80
C THR A 297 -6.94 17.86 -10.84
N GLY A 298 -7.61 18.98 -10.57
CA GLY A 298 -8.60 19.54 -11.49
C GLY A 298 -10.02 19.03 -11.25
N THR A 299 -10.82 18.96 -12.29
CA THR A 299 -12.27 18.64 -12.21
C THR A 299 -12.65 17.38 -12.99
N THR A 300 -11.76 16.87 -13.83
CA THR A 300 -12.01 15.67 -14.67
C THR A 300 -11.02 14.56 -14.36
N PRO A 301 -11.43 13.27 -14.44
CA PRO A 301 -10.53 12.14 -14.24
C PRO A 301 -9.35 12.17 -15.21
N THR A 302 -8.18 11.77 -14.71
CA THR A 302 -6.98 11.58 -15.51
C THR A 302 -6.71 10.10 -15.69
N SER A 303 -6.54 9.67 -16.93
CA SER A 303 -6.15 8.30 -17.27
C SER A 303 -4.64 8.20 -17.44
N PHE A 304 -4.06 7.11 -16.92
CA PHE A 304 -2.62 6.84 -17.03
C PHE A 304 -2.39 5.45 -17.62
N VAL A 305 -1.45 5.33 -18.54
CA VAL A 305 -0.80 4.06 -18.83
C VAL A 305 0.25 3.82 -17.76
N CYS A 306 0.24 2.64 -17.17
CA CYS A 306 1.27 2.17 -16.25
C CYS A 306 2.03 1.00 -16.88
N VAL A 307 3.36 1.01 -16.82
CA VAL A 307 4.22 -0.11 -17.19
C VAL A 307 5.00 -0.55 -15.96
N VAL A 308 4.90 -1.82 -15.61
CA VAL A 308 5.52 -2.39 -14.40
C VAL A 308 5.85 -3.86 -14.61
N ASN A 309 6.92 -4.36 -13.98
CA ASN A 309 7.17 -5.80 -13.92
C ASN A 309 6.48 -6.38 -12.68
N GLU A 310 5.87 -7.56 -12.83
CA GLU A 310 5.13 -8.23 -11.76
C GLU A 310 5.46 -9.72 -11.71
N CYS A 311 5.52 -10.26 -10.48
CA CYS A 311 5.80 -11.64 -10.20
C CYS A 311 4.50 -12.44 -10.01
N ALA A 312 4.04 -13.12 -11.03
CA ALA A 312 2.82 -13.92 -10.97
C ALA A 312 2.88 -15.05 -9.93
N SER A 313 4.08 -15.61 -9.69
CA SER A 313 4.31 -16.71 -8.73
C SER A 313 4.34 -16.22 -7.28
N GLN A 314 4.78 -15.00 -7.03
CA GLN A 314 4.94 -14.40 -5.70
C GLN A 314 4.48 -12.93 -5.65
N PRO A 315 3.17 -12.65 -5.71
CA PRO A 315 2.65 -11.27 -5.74
C PRO A 315 3.05 -10.39 -4.52
N LYS A 316 3.55 -11.02 -3.45
CA LYS A 316 4.06 -10.31 -2.26
C LYS A 316 5.41 -9.59 -2.51
N LEU A 317 6.10 -9.96 -3.58
CA LEU A 317 7.34 -9.29 -3.98
C LEU A 317 7.06 -8.00 -4.77
N ASP A 318 5.84 -7.83 -5.26
CA ASP A 318 5.50 -6.73 -6.17
C ASP A 318 5.29 -5.41 -5.44
N LEU A 319 4.79 -5.45 -4.19
CA LEU A 319 4.34 -4.25 -3.49
C LEU A 319 4.57 -4.32 -1.99
N ASP A 320 5.30 -3.35 -1.46
CA ASP A 320 5.34 -3.00 -0.04
C ASP A 320 4.50 -1.75 0.22
N GLU A 321 3.84 -1.66 1.37
CA GLU A 321 3.04 -0.51 1.76
C GLU A 321 3.28 -0.12 3.23
N VAL A 322 3.34 1.18 3.51
CA VAL A 322 3.35 1.77 4.85
C VAL A 322 2.19 2.75 4.98
N PHE A 323 1.43 2.63 6.06
CA PHE A 323 0.26 3.48 6.30
C PHE A 323 0.53 4.42 7.48
N TYR A 324 0.06 5.66 7.36
CA TYR A 324 0.12 6.72 8.37
C TYR A 324 -1.30 7.08 8.81
N HIS A 325 -1.47 7.36 10.09
CA HIS A 325 -2.77 7.61 10.75
C HIS A 325 -2.76 8.91 11.55
#